data_b01a4ea00fbc12dc9a3417bd36d74610
#
_entry.id   b01a4ea00fbc12dc9a3417bd36d74610
#
_cell.length_a   1.000
_cell.length_b   1.000
_cell.length_c   1.000
_cell.angle_alpha   90.00
_cell.angle_beta   90.00
_cell.angle_gamma   90.00
#
_symmetry.space_group_name_H-M   'P 1'
#
loop_
_entity.id
_entity.type
_entity.pdbx_description
1 polymer ?
#
loop_
_entity_poly.entity_id
_entity_poly.type
_entity_poly.pdbx_seq_one_letter_code
_entity_poly.pdbx_strand_id
1 'polypeptide(L)'
;MNSRNIVYINGTAENDFLPMPDKSVHADMIYICSPNNPTGACYNRAQLREWVDYALENDAVILFDSAYESFVSDSSLPHSIYEIEGAKSCAVEFCSLSKTAGFTGTRCGYTIVPKAITSVSSDGREMSLNKMWNRRQCTKFNGVPYVIQRAAEAVFSDEGMKEAKAMTDVYMQNARIISDTMEELGIRYTGGINSPYIWFECPFGMNSWDFFDYLLEKAGVVGTPGAGFGSSGDNWFRLTAFNSKENTVEAMERFRSLLKK
;
A
#
# COMPACT_ATOMS: atom_id res chain seq x y z
N MET A 1 14.15 3.41 19.43
CA MET A 1 14.45 2.60 18.24
C MET A 1 15.16 1.35 18.72
N ASN A 2 14.85 0.20 18.13
CA ASN A 2 15.27 -1.09 18.70
C ASN A 2 16.64 -1.57 18.22
N SER A 3 17.52 -0.66 17.78
CA SER A 3 18.90 -0.96 17.32
C SER A 3 18.96 -2.13 16.33
N ARG A 4 18.09 -2.12 15.31
CA ARG A 4 18.06 -3.11 14.23
C ARG A 4 18.59 -2.48 12.94
N ASN A 5 19.27 -3.29 12.16
CA ASN A 5 19.70 -2.89 10.82
C ASN A 5 18.51 -2.93 9.87
N ILE A 6 18.44 -1.93 8.99
CA ILE A 6 17.42 -1.87 7.92
C ILE A 6 18.15 -2.10 6.61
N VAL A 7 17.66 -3.06 5.84
CA VAL A 7 18.08 -3.32 4.46
C VAL A 7 16.92 -2.96 3.54
N TYR A 8 17.17 -2.14 2.53
CA TYR A 8 16.19 -1.78 1.53
C TYR A 8 16.43 -2.60 0.26
N ILE A 9 15.36 -3.19 -0.26
CA ILE A 9 15.32 -3.78 -1.59
C ILE A 9 14.51 -2.82 -2.46
N ASN A 10 15.16 -2.20 -3.43
CA ASN A 10 14.55 -1.13 -4.20
C ASN A 10 13.50 -1.65 -5.19
N GLY A 11 12.30 -1.06 -5.13
CA GLY A 11 11.34 -1.12 -6.22
C GLY A 11 11.72 -0.12 -7.30
N THR A 12 11.99 -0.59 -8.49
CA THR A 12 12.38 0.22 -9.65
C THR A 12 11.51 -0.12 -10.86
N ALA A 13 11.63 0.67 -11.90
CA ALA A 13 10.88 0.42 -13.13
C ALA A 13 11.30 -0.88 -13.85
N GLU A 14 12.51 -1.39 -13.60
CA GLU A 14 13.04 -2.62 -14.17
C GLU A 14 12.48 -3.88 -13.49
N ASN A 15 12.01 -3.76 -12.24
CA ASN A 15 11.34 -4.84 -11.52
C ASN A 15 9.85 -4.57 -11.28
N ASP A 16 9.23 -3.70 -12.10
CA ASP A 16 7.83 -3.30 -12.00
C ASP A 16 7.43 -2.78 -10.60
N PHE A 17 8.38 -2.21 -9.88
CA PHE A 17 8.26 -1.77 -8.49
C PHE A 17 7.84 -2.88 -7.51
N LEU A 18 8.12 -4.13 -7.85
CA LEU A 18 7.83 -5.33 -7.05
C LEU A 18 9.14 -6.08 -6.76
N PRO A 19 9.96 -5.59 -5.82
CA PRO A 19 11.19 -6.27 -5.47
C PRO A 19 10.91 -7.67 -4.93
N MET A 20 11.76 -8.63 -5.30
CA MET A 20 11.68 -10.03 -4.90
C MET A 20 12.72 -10.36 -3.82
N PRO A 21 12.58 -11.48 -3.09
CA PRO A 21 13.54 -11.86 -2.06
C PRO A 21 14.97 -11.99 -2.60
N ASP A 22 15.92 -11.37 -1.94
CA ASP A 22 17.34 -11.60 -2.18
C ASP A 22 17.84 -12.66 -1.20
N LYS A 23 18.14 -13.86 -1.72
CA LYS A 23 18.63 -14.99 -0.91
C LYS A 23 20.00 -14.79 -0.29
N SER A 24 20.74 -13.75 -0.71
CA SER A 24 22.02 -13.38 -0.09
C SER A 24 21.84 -12.55 1.18
N VAL A 25 20.64 -12.02 1.42
CA VAL A 25 20.29 -11.21 2.59
C VAL A 25 19.52 -12.08 3.58
N HIS A 26 19.93 -12.15 4.82
CA HIS A 26 19.13 -12.72 5.91
C HIS A 26 18.34 -11.62 6.60
N ALA A 27 17.04 -11.80 6.73
CA ALA A 27 16.16 -10.87 7.43
C ALA A 27 15.31 -11.59 8.47
N ASP A 28 15.24 -11.05 9.70
CA ASP A 28 14.32 -11.52 10.73
C ASP A 28 12.88 -11.02 10.51
N MET A 29 12.75 -9.89 9.81
CA MET A 29 11.47 -9.22 9.57
C MET A 29 11.44 -8.60 8.18
N ILE A 30 10.33 -8.78 7.48
CA ILE A 30 10.12 -8.31 6.12
C ILE A 30 8.87 -7.43 6.11
N TYR A 31 8.95 -6.22 5.54
CA TYR A 31 7.79 -5.36 5.36
C TYR A 31 7.40 -5.31 3.88
N ILE A 32 6.17 -5.66 3.58
CA ILE A 32 5.58 -5.65 2.24
C ILE A 32 4.26 -4.88 2.28
N CYS A 33 4.07 -3.95 1.34
CA CYS A 33 2.80 -3.25 1.13
C CYS A 33 2.25 -3.64 -0.24
N SER A 34 1.04 -4.24 -0.28
CA SER A 34 0.37 -4.62 -1.53
C SER A 34 -1.15 -4.51 -1.37
N PRO A 35 -1.81 -3.70 -2.22
CA PRO A 35 -1.27 -2.74 -3.20
C PRO A 35 -0.33 -1.72 -2.59
N ASN A 36 0.72 -1.35 -3.32
CA ASN A 36 1.79 -0.52 -2.80
C ASN A 36 1.45 0.99 -2.84
N ASN A 37 1.81 1.68 -1.79
CA ASN A 37 1.93 3.13 -1.76
C ASN A 37 3.43 3.47 -1.72
N PRO A 38 4.02 4.13 -2.74
CA PRO A 38 3.38 5.03 -3.71
C PRO A 38 3.04 4.43 -5.09
N THR A 39 3.56 3.26 -5.44
CA THR A 39 3.68 2.82 -6.83
C THR A 39 2.38 2.26 -7.42
N GLY A 40 1.43 1.87 -6.57
CA GLY A 40 0.22 1.19 -6.99
C GLY A 40 0.44 -0.26 -7.45
N ALA A 41 1.67 -0.75 -7.40
CA ALA A 41 2.01 -2.12 -7.81
C ALA A 41 1.41 -3.15 -6.83
N CYS A 42 1.00 -4.29 -7.37
CA CYS A 42 0.38 -5.38 -6.62
C CYS A 42 1.13 -6.68 -6.88
N TYR A 43 1.53 -7.37 -5.83
CA TYR A 43 2.10 -8.71 -5.94
C TYR A 43 1.04 -9.73 -6.37
N ASN A 44 1.40 -10.60 -7.30
CA ASN A 44 0.58 -11.76 -7.63
C ASN A 44 0.84 -12.93 -6.66
N ARG A 45 0.04 -14.01 -6.81
CA ARG A 45 0.13 -15.20 -5.93
C ARG A 45 1.49 -15.88 -5.96
N ALA A 46 2.12 -15.96 -7.15
CA ALA A 46 3.43 -16.60 -7.30
C ALA A 46 4.53 -15.79 -6.61
N GLN A 47 4.52 -14.48 -6.78
CA GLN A 47 5.46 -13.56 -6.13
C GLN A 47 5.32 -13.56 -4.60
N LEU A 48 4.08 -13.55 -4.08
CA LEU A 48 3.87 -13.67 -2.63
C LEU A 48 4.26 -15.04 -2.10
N ARG A 49 4.13 -16.11 -2.91
CA ARG A 49 4.63 -17.43 -2.55
C ARG A 49 6.13 -17.41 -2.32
N GLU A 50 6.91 -16.77 -3.19
CA GLU A 50 8.37 -16.66 -3.01
C GLU A 50 8.74 -15.92 -1.71
N TRP A 51 8.00 -14.87 -1.35
CA TRP A 51 8.20 -14.17 -0.08
C TRP A 51 7.84 -15.03 1.13
N VAL A 52 6.75 -15.80 1.05
CA VAL A 52 6.36 -16.74 2.13
C VAL A 52 7.38 -17.84 2.29
N ASP A 53 7.84 -18.45 1.18
CA ASP A 53 8.84 -19.50 1.20
C ASP A 53 10.17 -18.99 1.77
N TYR A 54 10.62 -17.78 1.35
CA TYR A 54 11.78 -17.12 1.93
C TYR A 54 11.64 -16.90 3.44
N ALA A 55 10.47 -16.42 3.89
CA ALA A 55 10.23 -16.16 5.31
C ALA A 55 10.27 -17.46 6.14
N LEU A 56 9.70 -18.54 5.63
CA LEU A 56 9.72 -19.86 6.27
C LEU A 56 11.14 -20.46 6.32
N GLU A 57 11.92 -20.31 5.24
CA GLU A 57 13.31 -20.78 5.15
C GLU A 57 14.25 -20.02 6.14
N ASN A 58 13.94 -18.78 6.49
CA ASN A 58 14.77 -17.91 7.31
C ASN A 58 14.23 -17.63 8.73
N ASP A 59 13.17 -18.33 9.16
CA ASP A 59 12.46 -18.05 10.42
C ASP A 59 12.04 -16.57 10.55
N ALA A 60 11.75 -15.90 9.44
CA ALA A 60 11.40 -14.50 9.37
C ALA A 60 9.89 -14.28 9.53
N VAL A 61 9.51 -13.05 9.93
CA VAL A 61 8.10 -12.64 10.00
C VAL A 61 7.81 -11.58 8.94
N ILE A 62 6.84 -11.85 8.08
CA ILE A 62 6.32 -10.87 7.13
C ILE A 62 5.32 -9.94 7.84
N LEU A 63 5.53 -8.65 7.74
CA LEU A 63 4.59 -7.59 8.06
C LEU A 63 3.92 -7.15 6.76
N PHE A 64 2.72 -7.67 6.50
CA PHE A 64 1.99 -7.44 5.26
C PHE A 64 0.99 -6.30 5.43
N ASP A 65 1.22 -5.17 4.77
CA ASP A 65 0.35 -4.01 4.77
C ASP A 65 -0.65 -4.10 3.61
N SER A 66 -1.90 -4.44 3.92
CA SER A 66 -3.01 -4.58 2.97
C SER A 66 -3.99 -3.39 3.03
N ALA A 67 -3.52 -2.21 3.42
CA ALA A 67 -4.38 -1.03 3.61
C ALA A 67 -5.17 -0.60 2.35
N TYR A 68 -4.82 -1.08 1.18
CA TYR A 68 -5.46 -0.76 -0.11
C TYR A 68 -6.10 -1.97 -0.78
N GLU A 69 -6.28 -3.10 -0.10
CA GLU A 69 -6.81 -4.35 -0.65
C GLU A 69 -8.20 -4.18 -1.31
N SER A 70 -9.03 -3.28 -0.77
CA SER A 70 -10.38 -2.98 -1.27
C SER A 70 -10.40 -2.35 -2.67
N PHE A 71 -9.27 -1.90 -3.19
CA PHE A 71 -9.11 -1.36 -4.54
C PHE A 71 -8.72 -2.43 -5.56
N VAL A 72 -8.32 -3.63 -5.13
CA VAL A 72 -8.01 -4.73 -6.03
C VAL A 72 -9.28 -5.18 -6.73
N SER A 73 -9.31 -5.07 -8.05
CA SER A 73 -10.45 -5.47 -8.89
C SER A 73 -10.17 -6.72 -9.73
N ASP A 74 -8.90 -7.07 -9.91
CA ASP A 74 -8.48 -8.27 -10.61
C ASP A 74 -8.57 -9.48 -9.68
N SER A 75 -9.51 -10.38 -9.96
CA SER A 75 -9.74 -11.61 -9.16
C SER A 75 -8.57 -12.59 -9.15
N SER A 76 -7.58 -12.43 -10.05
CA SER A 76 -6.36 -13.25 -10.05
C SER A 76 -5.37 -12.82 -8.97
N LEU A 77 -5.46 -11.58 -8.49
CA LEU A 77 -4.61 -11.03 -7.45
C LEU A 77 -5.15 -11.39 -6.05
N PRO A 78 -4.28 -11.63 -5.08
CA PRO A 78 -4.72 -11.88 -3.71
C PRO A 78 -5.10 -10.59 -3.00
N HIS A 79 -6.17 -10.63 -2.21
CA HIS A 79 -6.57 -9.55 -1.29
C HIS A 79 -5.89 -9.66 0.07
N SER A 80 -5.42 -10.86 0.42
CA SER A 80 -4.78 -11.15 1.70
C SER A 80 -3.57 -12.06 1.49
N ILE A 81 -2.52 -11.86 2.30
CA ILE A 81 -1.37 -12.76 2.34
C ILE A 81 -1.79 -14.19 2.73
N TYR A 82 -2.89 -14.34 3.47
CA TYR A 82 -3.37 -15.65 3.92
C TYR A 82 -4.03 -16.49 2.83
N GLU A 83 -4.18 -15.98 1.63
CA GLU A 83 -4.51 -16.76 0.44
C GLU A 83 -3.30 -17.58 -0.06
N ILE A 84 -2.11 -17.29 0.48
CA ILE A 84 -0.88 -18.04 0.18
C ILE A 84 -0.68 -19.09 1.27
N GLU A 85 -0.52 -20.35 0.84
CA GLU A 85 -0.25 -21.46 1.76
C GLU A 85 1.04 -21.21 2.56
N GLY A 86 1.04 -21.53 3.85
CA GLY A 86 2.17 -21.29 4.76
C GLY A 86 2.18 -19.91 5.40
N ALA A 87 1.54 -18.89 4.82
CA ALA A 87 1.57 -17.53 5.34
C ALA A 87 1.08 -17.39 6.79
N LYS A 88 0.12 -18.23 7.22
CA LYS A 88 -0.37 -18.23 8.62
C LYS A 88 0.70 -18.59 9.65
N SER A 89 1.82 -19.15 9.23
CA SER A 89 2.94 -19.50 10.11
C SER A 89 4.04 -18.43 10.14
N CYS A 90 4.04 -17.47 9.20
CA CYS A 90 5.11 -16.47 9.10
C CYS A 90 4.63 -15.04 8.80
N ALA A 91 3.33 -14.76 8.66
CA ALA A 91 2.88 -13.41 8.31
C ALA A 91 1.88 -12.82 9.32
N VAL A 92 2.05 -11.53 9.58
CA VAL A 92 1.10 -10.65 10.28
C VAL A 92 0.53 -9.68 9.25
N GLU A 93 -0.80 -9.53 9.19
CA GLU A 93 -1.45 -8.66 8.23
C GLU A 93 -2.04 -7.42 8.90
N PHE A 94 -1.84 -6.26 8.28
CA PHE A 94 -2.39 -4.97 8.71
C PHE A 94 -3.45 -4.50 7.74
N CYS A 95 -4.66 -4.29 8.25
CA CYS A 95 -5.82 -3.84 7.49
C CYS A 95 -6.27 -2.47 7.97
N SER A 96 -6.78 -1.65 7.06
CA SER A 96 -7.18 -0.28 7.37
C SER A 96 -8.56 0.04 6.80
N LEU A 97 -9.46 0.56 7.62
CA LEU A 97 -10.73 1.10 7.16
C LEU A 97 -10.63 2.55 6.66
N SER A 98 -9.45 3.17 6.80
CA SER A 98 -9.23 4.54 6.35
C SER A 98 -9.52 4.74 4.88
N LYS A 99 -9.18 3.75 4.04
CA LYS A 99 -9.32 3.82 2.59
C LYS A 99 -10.53 3.03 2.09
N THR A 100 -10.82 1.91 2.76
CA THR A 100 -11.96 1.03 2.44
C THR A 100 -13.31 1.69 2.69
N ALA A 101 -13.44 2.43 3.80
CA ALA A 101 -14.73 2.97 4.27
C ALA A 101 -14.65 4.42 4.81
N GLY A 102 -13.64 5.19 4.39
CA GLY A 102 -13.55 6.59 4.76
C GLY A 102 -13.19 6.89 6.23
N PHE A 103 -12.65 5.91 6.97
CA PHE A 103 -12.30 6.06 8.40
C PHE A 103 -10.99 6.83 8.65
N THR A 104 -10.52 7.61 7.70
CA THR A 104 -9.29 8.39 7.84
C THR A 104 -9.31 9.31 9.07
N GLY A 105 -10.43 9.99 9.33
CA GLY A 105 -10.61 10.88 10.48
C GLY A 105 -10.93 10.15 11.79
N THR A 106 -11.57 8.99 11.74
CA THR A 106 -12.00 8.21 12.91
C THR A 106 -10.94 7.21 13.40
N ARG A 107 -9.89 6.99 12.63
CA ARG A 107 -8.69 6.20 13.00
C ARG A 107 -8.99 4.76 13.36
N CYS A 108 -9.50 3.96 12.43
CA CYS A 108 -9.78 2.54 12.65
C CYS A 108 -9.05 1.65 11.63
N GLY A 109 -8.45 0.61 12.14
CA GLY A 109 -7.84 -0.49 11.42
C GLY A 109 -7.72 -1.70 12.33
N TYR A 110 -7.30 -2.82 11.80
CA TYR A 110 -7.10 -4.04 12.58
C TYR A 110 -5.86 -4.79 12.11
N THR A 111 -5.34 -5.62 13.00
CA THR A 111 -4.17 -6.46 12.75
C THR A 111 -4.54 -7.92 12.95
N ILE A 112 -4.21 -8.74 11.99
CA ILE A 112 -4.41 -10.19 12.07
C ILE A 112 -3.07 -10.83 12.44
N VAL A 113 -3.02 -11.45 13.62
CA VAL A 113 -1.86 -12.21 14.09
C VAL A 113 -2.29 -13.66 14.30
N PRO A 114 -1.96 -14.56 13.39
CA PRO A 114 -2.33 -15.97 13.52
C PRO A 114 -1.79 -16.61 14.80
N LYS A 115 -2.54 -17.57 15.36
CA LYS A 115 -2.09 -18.33 16.54
C LYS A 115 -0.91 -19.25 16.25
N ALA A 116 -0.70 -19.59 14.97
CA ALA A 116 0.36 -20.47 14.52
C ALA A 116 1.74 -19.80 14.52
N ILE A 117 1.81 -18.45 14.54
CA ILE A 117 3.10 -17.77 14.52
C ILE A 117 3.75 -17.88 15.89
N THR A 118 4.94 -18.48 15.90
CA THR A 118 5.81 -18.55 17.07
C THR A 118 7.19 -17.96 16.74
N SER A 119 7.97 -17.69 17.76
CA SER A 119 9.37 -17.28 17.66
C SER A 119 10.13 -17.85 18.83
N VAL A 120 11.41 -18.03 18.69
CA VAL A 120 12.29 -18.52 19.78
C VAL A 120 12.96 -17.33 20.45
N SER A 121 12.81 -17.24 21.78
CA SER A 121 13.49 -16.22 22.60
C SER A 121 14.98 -16.54 22.76
N SER A 122 15.78 -15.56 23.20
CA SER A 122 17.22 -15.70 23.37
C SER A 122 17.63 -16.80 24.38
N ASP A 123 16.72 -17.23 25.25
CA ASP A 123 16.90 -18.34 26.20
C ASP A 123 16.35 -19.68 25.69
N GLY A 124 15.99 -19.76 24.40
CA GLY A 124 15.54 -20.98 23.72
C GLY A 124 14.07 -21.34 23.92
N ARG A 125 13.27 -20.49 24.57
CA ARG A 125 11.83 -20.77 24.77
C ARG A 125 11.01 -20.37 23.54
N GLU A 126 10.09 -21.24 23.14
CA GLU A 126 9.09 -20.92 22.14
C GLU A 126 8.07 -19.90 22.68
N MET A 127 7.84 -18.85 21.93
CA MET A 127 6.98 -17.73 22.28
C MET A 127 5.88 -17.54 21.21
N SER A 128 4.63 -17.51 21.63
CA SER A 128 3.52 -17.18 20.74
C SER A 128 3.44 -15.68 20.45
N LEU A 129 3.65 -15.27 19.21
CA LEU A 129 3.53 -13.86 18.80
C LEU A 129 2.09 -13.35 18.99
N ASN A 130 1.08 -14.21 18.73
CA ASN A 130 -0.32 -13.85 18.97
C ASN A 130 -0.58 -13.47 20.44
N LYS A 131 -0.10 -14.28 21.41
CA LYS A 131 -0.28 -13.98 22.84
C LYS A 131 0.47 -12.70 23.25
N MET A 132 1.68 -12.49 22.72
CA MET A 132 2.47 -11.29 22.98
C MET A 132 1.78 -10.05 22.42
N TRP A 133 1.27 -10.11 21.17
CA TRP A 133 0.53 -9.03 20.53
C TRP A 133 -0.74 -8.70 21.32
N ASN A 134 -1.54 -9.70 21.67
CA ASN A 134 -2.77 -9.51 22.44
C ASN A 134 -2.49 -8.80 23.78
N ARG A 135 -1.46 -9.26 24.52
CA ARG A 135 -1.06 -8.59 25.76
C ARG A 135 -0.66 -7.14 25.52
N ARG A 136 0.16 -6.87 24.49
CA ARG A 136 0.57 -5.51 24.14
C ARG A 136 -0.65 -4.63 23.80
N GLN A 137 -1.54 -5.12 22.96
CA GLN A 137 -2.76 -4.41 22.55
C GLN A 137 -3.62 -4.06 23.77
N CYS A 138 -3.89 -5.02 24.63
CA CYS A 138 -4.73 -4.82 25.83
C CYS A 138 -4.08 -3.95 26.93
N THR A 139 -2.76 -3.78 26.92
CA THR A 139 -2.07 -3.00 27.98
C THR A 139 -1.60 -1.65 27.52
N LYS A 140 -1.37 -1.43 26.21
CA LYS A 140 -0.83 -0.18 25.67
C LYS A 140 -1.86 0.68 24.97
N PHE A 141 -2.92 0.10 24.43
CA PHE A 141 -3.88 0.81 23.59
C PHE A 141 -5.35 0.54 23.95
N ASN A 142 -5.75 -0.71 24.18
CA ASN A 142 -7.11 -1.20 24.40
C ASN A 142 -8.07 -1.11 23.21
N GLY A 143 -7.65 -0.59 22.09
CA GLY A 143 -8.46 -0.41 20.89
C GLY A 143 -9.02 1.02 20.72
N VAL A 144 -9.65 1.24 19.58
CA VAL A 144 -10.32 2.51 19.26
C VAL A 144 -11.60 2.68 20.09
N PRO A 145 -12.17 3.89 20.20
CA PRO A 145 -13.43 4.11 20.95
C PRO A 145 -14.54 3.15 20.52
N TYR A 146 -15.35 2.69 21.46
CA TYR A 146 -16.40 1.68 21.23
C TYR A 146 -17.35 2.07 20.09
N VAL A 147 -17.76 3.34 20.01
CA VAL A 147 -18.63 3.83 18.92
C VAL A 147 -17.99 3.64 17.54
N ILE A 148 -16.67 3.80 17.44
CA ILE A 148 -15.93 3.56 16.20
C ILE A 148 -15.83 2.07 15.88
N GLN A 149 -15.68 1.21 16.90
CA GLN A 149 -15.73 -0.25 16.71
C GLN A 149 -17.09 -0.71 16.17
N ARG A 150 -18.19 -0.14 16.68
CA ARG A 150 -19.55 -0.42 16.19
C ARG A 150 -19.77 0.07 14.76
N ALA A 151 -19.22 1.25 14.42
CA ALA A 151 -19.22 1.74 13.04
C ALA A 151 -18.40 0.83 12.11
N ALA A 152 -17.23 0.36 12.58
CA ALA A 152 -16.41 -0.59 11.84
C ALA A 152 -17.11 -1.92 11.59
N GLU A 153 -17.84 -2.44 12.60
CA GLU A 153 -18.65 -3.64 12.45
C GLU A 153 -19.74 -3.47 11.38
N ALA A 154 -20.38 -2.30 11.32
CA ALA A 154 -21.41 -2.01 10.32
C ALA A 154 -20.82 -2.01 8.88
N VAL A 155 -19.57 -1.64 8.69
CA VAL A 155 -18.90 -1.72 7.37
C VAL A 155 -18.91 -3.15 6.81
N PHE A 156 -18.80 -4.17 7.68
CA PHE A 156 -18.76 -5.57 7.27
C PHE A 156 -20.16 -6.21 7.12
N SER A 157 -21.23 -5.46 7.27
CA SER A 157 -22.56 -5.91 6.84
C SER A 157 -22.68 -5.89 5.32
N ASP A 158 -23.64 -6.63 4.76
CA ASP A 158 -23.86 -6.65 3.30
C ASP A 158 -24.11 -5.25 2.72
N GLU A 159 -24.86 -4.40 3.46
CA GLU A 159 -25.14 -3.02 3.08
C GLU A 159 -23.88 -2.16 3.19
N GLY A 160 -23.16 -2.26 4.32
CA GLY A 160 -21.91 -1.50 4.53
C GLY A 160 -20.84 -1.83 3.51
N MET A 161 -20.65 -3.09 3.17
CA MET A 161 -19.72 -3.51 2.12
C MET A 161 -20.12 -2.98 0.75
N LYS A 162 -21.42 -2.93 0.44
CA LYS A 162 -21.92 -2.35 -0.82
C LYS A 162 -21.68 -0.85 -0.89
N GLU A 163 -21.90 -0.12 0.20
CA GLU A 163 -21.62 1.32 0.29
C GLU A 163 -20.12 1.61 0.19
N ALA A 164 -19.29 0.86 0.92
CA ALA A 164 -17.83 0.96 0.86
C ALA A 164 -17.31 0.73 -0.57
N LYS A 165 -17.85 -0.30 -1.26
CA LYS A 165 -17.52 -0.56 -2.66
C LYS A 165 -17.93 0.59 -3.57
N ALA A 166 -19.11 1.14 -3.43
CA ALA A 166 -19.56 2.28 -4.23
C ALA A 166 -18.62 3.49 -4.07
N MET A 167 -18.11 3.72 -2.86
CA MET A 167 -17.12 4.77 -2.59
C MET A 167 -15.76 4.48 -3.26
N THR A 168 -15.25 3.26 -3.14
CA THR A 168 -13.99 2.88 -3.79
C THR A 168 -14.10 2.92 -5.32
N ASP A 169 -15.26 2.58 -5.89
CA ASP A 169 -15.52 2.67 -7.32
C ASP A 169 -15.42 4.12 -7.85
N VAL A 170 -15.85 5.12 -7.08
CA VAL A 170 -15.65 6.54 -7.42
C VAL A 170 -14.17 6.88 -7.50
N TYR A 171 -13.39 6.46 -6.52
CA TYR A 171 -11.93 6.69 -6.56
C TYR A 171 -11.26 5.96 -7.72
N MET A 172 -11.71 4.75 -8.08
CA MET A 172 -11.16 4.04 -9.23
C MET A 172 -11.55 4.68 -10.57
N GLN A 173 -12.71 5.35 -10.66
CA GLN A 173 -13.03 6.21 -11.82
C GLN A 173 -12.08 7.39 -11.92
N ASN A 174 -11.76 8.04 -10.81
CA ASN A 174 -10.76 9.11 -10.77
C ASN A 174 -9.37 8.61 -11.18
N ALA A 175 -8.97 7.43 -10.69
CA ALA A 175 -7.70 6.80 -11.06
C ALA A 175 -7.60 6.60 -12.58
N ARG A 176 -8.68 6.14 -13.23
CA ARG A 176 -8.74 6.00 -14.70
C ARG A 176 -8.57 7.35 -15.42
N ILE A 177 -9.25 8.41 -14.96
CA ILE A 177 -9.10 9.76 -15.56
C ILE A 177 -7.63 10.20 -15.49
N ILE A 178 -6.93 9.90 -14.41
CA ILE A 178 -5.51 10.23 -14.27
C ILE A 178 -4.66 9.35 -15.19
N SER A 179 -4.85 8.03 -15.18
CA SER A 179 -4.06 7.10 -16.00
C SER A 179 -4.27 7.32 -17.50
N ASP A 180 -5.53 7.55 -17.95
CA ASP A 180 -5.83 7.90 -19.34
C ASP A 180 -5.08 9.18 -19.77
N THR A 181 -4.91 10.13 -18.84
CA THR A 181 -4.14 11.35 -19.10
C THR A 181 -2.65 11.04 -19.27
N MET A 182 -2.09 10.14 -18.46
CA MET A 182 -0.68 9.72 -18.62
C MET A 182 -0.46 9.01 -19.96
N GLU A 183 -1.39 8.13 -20.36
CA GLU A 183 -1.35 7.44 -21.66
C GLU A 183 -1.42 8.43 -22.83
N GLU A 184 -2.38 9.37 -22.79
CA GLU A 184 -2.55 10.41 -23.81
C GLU A 184 -1.28 11.24 -24.01
N LEU A 185 -0.57 11.52 -22.93
CA LEU A 185 0.67 12.32 -22.94
C LEU A 185 1.93 11.50 -23.17
N GLY A 186 1.82 10.17 -23.28
CA GLY A 186 2.97 9.27 -23.46
C GLY A 186 3.90 9.22 -22.24
N ILE A 187 3.38 9.49 -21.04
CA ILE A 187 4.16 9.47 -19.80
C ILE A 187 4.17 8.04 -19.25
N ARG A 188 5.34 7.53 -18.93
CA ARG A 188 5.49 6.22 -18.28
C ARG A 188 4.90 6.25 -16.88
N TYR A 189 4.03 5.30 -16.55
CA TYR A 189 3.40 5.23 -15.23
C TYR A 189 3.10 3.79 -14.82
N THR A 190 2.74 3.61 -13.54
CA THR A 190 2.18 2.39 -12.96
C THR A 190 1.09 2.74 -11.94
N GLY A 191 0.28 1.75 -11.55
CA GLY A 191 -0.86 1.95 -10.65
C GLY A 191 -2.14 2.33 -11.40
N GLY A 192 -3.17 2.76 -10.66
CA GLY A 192 -4.44 3.21 -11.21
C GLY A 192 -5.42 2.11 -11.63
N ILE A 193 -5.05 0.83 -11.56
CA ILE A 193 -5.91 -0.33 -11.90
C ILE A 193 -6.41 -1.04 -10.64
N ASN A 194 -5.49 -1.42 -9.76
CA ASN A 194 -5.78 -2.11 -8.49
C ASN A 194 -5.34 -1.26 -7.28
N SER A 195 -5.21 0.04 -7.49
CA SER A 195 -4.75 1.01 -6.49
C SER A 195 -5.23 2.41 -6.85
N PRO A 196 -5.52 3.26 -5.86
CA PRO A 196 -5.88 4.66 -6.08
C PRO A 196 -4.67 5.57 -6.35
N TYR A 197 -3.47 5.01 -6.46
CA TYR A 197 -2.24 5.75 -6.73
C TYR A 197 -1.79 5.56 -8.17
N ILE A 198 -1.34 6.67 -8.75
CA ILE A 198 -0.68 6.71 -10.05
C ILE A 198 0.73 7.24 -9.80
N TRP A 199 1.71 6.40 -10.10
CA TRP A 199 3.12 6.65 -9.96
C TRP A 199 3.72 6.79 -11.34
N PHE A 200 4.24 7.97 -11.68
CA PHE A 200 4.67 8.28 -13.03
C PHE A 200 6.03 8.98 -13.06
N GLU A 201 6.73 8.84 -14.18
CA GLU A 201 8.03 9.46 -14.42
C GLU A 201 7.86 10.96 -14.63
N CYS A 202 8.68 11.77 -13.96
CA CYS A 202 8.63 13.23 -14.08
C CYS A 202 8.91 13.67 -15.51
N PRO A 203 8.03 14.47 -16.13
CA PRO A 203 8.26 15.00 -17.48
C PRO A 203 9.54 15.87 -17.58
N PHE A 204 10.04 16.00 -18.80
CA PHE A 204 11.18 16.87 -19.15
C PHE A 204 12.51 16.50 -18.46
N GLY A 205 12.64 15.29 -17.90
CA GLY A 205 13.82 14.87 -17.15
C GLY A 205 14.02 15.63 -15.82
N MET A 206 12.97 16.22 -15.29
CA MET A 206 13.01 16.91 -14.00
C MET A 206 13.16 15.91 -12.87
N ASN A 207 13.83 16.29 -11.78
CA ASN A 207 13.68 15.58 -10.51
C ASN A 207 12.30 15.87 -9.89
N SER A 208 11.91 15.10 -8.90
CA SER A 208 10.56 15.14 -8.36
C SER A 208 10.20 16.43 -7.63
N TRP A 209 11.18 17.12 -7.03
CA TRP A 209 10.94 18.39 -6.37
C TRP A 209 10.82 19.55 -7.36
N ASP A 210 11.68 19.60 -8.39
CA ASP A 210 11.56 20.60 -9.45
C ASP A 210 10.23 20.45 -10.19
N PHE A 211 9.79 19.20 -10.41
CA PHE A 211 8.48 18.95 -11.01
C PHE A 211 7.33 19.34 -10.08
N PHE A 212 7.46 19.16 -8.76
CA PHE A 212 6.46 19.62 -7.79
C PHE A 212 6.26 21.13 -7.89
N ASP A 213 7.34 21.91 -7.85
CA ASP A 213 7.28 23.36 -7.94
C ASP A 213 6.71 23.80 -9.30
N TYR A 214 7.15 23.18 -10.37
CA TYR A 214 6.64 23.46 -11.73
C TYR A 214 5.13 23.20 -11.85
N LEU A 215 4.66 22.05 -11.35
CA LEU A 215 3.24 21.67 -11.41
C LEU A 215 2.37 22.59 -10.55
N LEU A 216 2.84 22.92 -9.35
CA LEU A 216 2.15 23.83 -8.44
C LEU A 216 2.05 25.25 -9.02
N GLU A 217 3.17 25.82 -9.47
CA GLU A 217 3.22 27.21 -9.96
C GLU A 217 2.46 27.42 -11.28
N LYS A 218 2.53 26.44 -12.19
CA LYS A 218 1.99 26.58 -13.55
C LYS A 218 0.60 26.04 -13.72
N ALA A 219 0.21 25.03 -12.94
CA ALA A 219 -1.09 24.39 -13.07
C ALA A 219 -1.96 24.46 -11.80
N GLY A 220 -1.39 24.85 -10.66
CA GLY A 220 -2.09 24.86 -9.36
C GLY A 220 -2.53 23.45 -8.94
N VAL A 221 -1.77 22.42 -9.35
CA VAL A 221 -2.01 21.02 -9.01
C VAL A 221 -0.95 20.54 -8.02
N VAL A 222 -1.39 19.85 -6.98
CA VAL A 222 -0.52 19.32 -5.94
C VAL A 222 -0.48 17.79 -6.01
N GLY A 223 0.72 17.23 -6.03
CA GLY A 223 0.96 15.80 -5.89
C GLY A 223 2.07 15.53 -4.88
N THR A 224 2.69 14.36 -4.92
CA THR A 224 3.73 13.99 -3.97
C THR A 224 5.03 13.69 -4.70
N PRO A 225 6.12 14.43 -4.41
CA PRO A 225 7.44 14.14 -4.97
C PRO A 225 7.92 12.74 -4.59
N GLY A 226 8.44 12.00 -5.56
CA GLY A 226 8.88 10.63 -5.35
C GLY A 226 10.10 10.50 -4.44
N ALA A 227 10.96 11.51 -4.39
CA ALA A 227 12.08 11.57 -3.44
C ALA A 227 11.63 11.43 -1.97
N GLY A 228 10.39 11.79 -1.64
CA GLY A 228 9.79 11.60 -0.31
C GLY A 228 9.60 10.12 0.07
N PHE A 229 9.70 9.20 -0.89
CA PHE A 229 9.58 7.74 -0.67
C PHE A 229 10.92 7.01 -0.75
N GLY A 230 12.00 7.72 -0.98
CA GLY A 230 13.35 7.18 -1.06
C GLY A 230 14.07 7.58 -2.35
N SER A 231 15.37 7.32 -2.41
CA SER A 231 16.24 7.73 -3.52
C SER A 231 15.83 7.17 -4.88
N SER A 232 15.24 5.97 -4.92
CA SER A 232 14.74 5.37 -6.16
C SER A 232 13.53 6.11 -6.74
N GLY A 233 12.91 7.02 -5.98
CA GLY A 233 11.77 7.83 -6.41
C GLY A 233 12.13 9.22 -6.93
N ASP A 234 13.41 9.59 -7.02
CA ASP A 234 13.80 10.98 -7.29
C ASP A 234 13.29 11.53 -8.63
N ASN A 235 13.15 10.67 -9.65
CA ASN A 235 12.60 11.05 -10.97
C ASN A 235 11.12 10.66 -11.13
N TRP A 236 10.45 10.30 -10.05
CA TRP A 236 9.07 9.84 -10.05
C TRP A 236 8.16 10.76 -9.25
N PHE A 237 6.87 10.71 -9.57
CA PHE A 237 5.87 11.53 -8.90
C PHE A 237 4.59 10.74 -8.66
N ARG A 238 3.91 11.00 -7.53
CA ARG A 238 2.65 10.35 -7.22
C ARG A 238 1.47 11.31 -7.31
N LEU A 239 0.47 10.93 -8.09
CA LEU A 239 -0.89 11.45 -7.96
C LEU A 239 -1.79 10.45 -7.22
N THR A 240 -2.88 10.95 -6.68
CA THR A 240 -3.86 10.14 -5.95
C THR A 240 -5.26 10.41 -6.42
N ALA A 241 -6.08 9.37 -6.45
CA ALA A 241 -7.47 9.42 -6.86
C ALA A 241 -8.44 9.90 -5.73
N PHE A 242 -7.93 10.19 -4.54
CA PHE A 242 -8.74 10.61 -3.38
C PHE A 242 -9.17 12.06 -3.49
N ASN A 243 -10.10 12.35 -4.41
CA ASN A 243 -10.70 13.66 -4.59
C ASN A 243 -12.11 13.50 -5.18
N SER A 244 -12.84 14.61 -5.36
CA SER A 244 -14.05 14.59 -6.18
C SER A 244 -13.72 14.35 -7.65
N LYS A 245 -14.70 13.87 -8.42
CA LYS A 245 -14.53 13.65 -9.86
C LYS A 245 -14.28 14.96 -10.59
N GLU A 246 -15.02 16.02 -10.23
CA GLU A 246 -14.93 17.34 -10.82
C GLU A 246 -13.52 17.92 -10.67
N ASN A 247 -12.98 17.89 -9.45
CA ASN A 247 -11.62 18.36 -9.16
C ASN A 247 -10.57 17.52 -9.89
N THR A 248 -10.80 16.22 -10.03
CA THR A 248 -9.87 15.33 -10.75
C THR A 248 -9.85 15.65 -12.23
N VAL A 249 -11.02 15.86 -12.85
CA VAL A 249 -11.12 16.26 -14.27
C VAL A 249 -10.42 17.60 -14.47
N GLU A 250 -10.73 18.61 -13.65
CA GLU A 250 -10.12 19.93 -13.77
C GLU A 250 -8.60 19.87 -13.61
N ALA A 251 -8.10 19.12 -12.62
CA ALA A 251 -6.65 18.96 -12.43
C ALA A 251 -5.99 18.32 -13.66
N MET A 252 -6.62 17.33 -14.28
CA MET A 252 -6.07 16.67 -15.47
C MET A 252 -6.17 17.54 -16.73
N GLU A 253 -7.17 18.40 -16.86
CA GLU A 253 -7.23 19.40 -17.93
C GLU A 253 -6.08 20.42 -17.82
N ARG A 254 -5.80 20.91 -16.61
CA ARG A 254 -4.68 21.82 -16.35
C ARG A 254 -3.35 21.11 -16.60
N PHE A 255 -3.21 19.85 -16.19
CA PHE A 255 -2.03 19.03 -16.41
C PHE A 255 -1.77 18.82 -17.92
N ARG A 256 -2.80 18.48 -18.70
CA ARG A 256 -2.70 18.37 -20.17
C ARG A 256 -2.26 19.68 -20.80
N SER A 257 -2.87 20.78 -20.41
CA SER A 257 -2.57 22.11 -20.97
C SER A 257 -1.12 22.53 -20.68
N LEU A 258 -0.56 22.09 -19.54
CA LEU A 258 0.81 22.37 -19.16
C LEU A 258 1.82 21.56 -19.98
N LEU A 259 1.49 20.31 -20.33
CA LEU A 259 2.44 19.36 -20.95
C LEU A 259 2.24 19.14 -22.45
N LYS A 260 1.08 19.51 -23.03
CA LYS A 260 0.91 19.59 -24.48
C LYS A 260 1.70 20.79 -25.00
N LYS A 261 2.76 20.53 -25.72
CA LYS A 261 3.49 21.52 -26.51
C LYS A 261 2.85 21.67 -27.89
#